data_661971c7a0c84a1d295de6f12b18f19d
#
_entry.id   661971c7a0c84a1d295de6f12b18f19d
#
_cell.length_a   1.000
_cell.length_b   1.000
_cell.length_c   1.000
_cell.angle_alpha   90.00
_cell.angle_beta   90.00
_cell.angle_gamma   90.00
#
_symmetry.space_group_name_H-M   'P 1'
#
loop_
_entity.id
_entity.type
_entity.pdbx_description
1 polymer ?
#
loop_
_entity_poly.entity_id
_entity_poly.type
_entity_poly.pdbx_seq_one_letter_code
_entity_poly.pdbx_strand_id
1 'polypeptide(L)'
;MSDTVVRAPEIEAPRLRTRGVRGWWKDPFRKPRILSAFTWAYLAWSILPVLVAIGLSFNAGRSNTQLQTLGLRWWVSDPDREGLFQDPELRAAIMQTYRLSLLTMLIAVPLGVAFAIGIDRWRGRLAKGASFMMLLTFVMPEIIIGVAMQLVFQHLLKAVHLGTTAQVLGLVTYQISYPVIIVRARLLSIGKEYEEAGMDLGATPRQSIRRVLLPLLYPAIFASFAIVFADTVDDFVTVRYLSGQSSTEPLAIKIYAVARASPTPAVNAAATFMLITTTIVIALGYAAYKRANRGQAGGDVSALTQI
;
A
#
# COMPACT_ATOMS: atom_id res chain seq x y z
N MET A 1 48.05 46.43 -29.61
CA MET A 1 48.16 45.10 -28.97
C MET A 1 46.79 44.40 -29.12
N SER A 2 46.74 43.55 -30.14
CA SER A 2 45.50 42.87 -30.54
C SER A 2 45.38 41.53 -29.77
N ASP A 3 44.37 41.43 -28.93
CA ASP A 3 44.03 40.20 -28.24
C ASP A 3 43.43 39.16 -29.22
N THR A 4 44.22 38.21 -29.62
CA THR A 4 43.79 37.03 -30.36
C THR A 4 43.21 36.03 -29.36
N VAL A 5 41.87 36.06 -29.19
CA VAL A 5 41.13 35.02 -28.47
C VAL A 5 41.21 33.73 -29.28
N VAL A 6 42.05 32.80 -28.83
CA VAL A 6 42.12 31.44 -29.36
C VAL A 6 40.83 30.73 -28.95
N ARG A 7 39.87 30.57 -29.88
CA ARG A 7 38.70 29.70 -29.69
C ARG A 7 39.16 28.25 -29.63
N ALA A 8 38.85 27.58 -28.55
CA ALA A 8 39.04 26.13 -28.44
C ALA A 8 38.27 25.42 -29.58
N PRO A 9 38.80 24.35 -30.17
CA PRO A 9 38.12 23.63 -31.24
C PRO A 9 36.84 22.99 -30.68
N GLU A 10 35.75 23.30 -31.36
CA GLU A 10 34.42 22.68 -31.09
C GLU A 10 34.54 21.21 -31.42
N ILE A 11 34.55 20.36 -30.38
CA ILE A 11 34.58 18.91 -30.53
C ILE A 11 33.19 18.49 -31.00
N GLU A 12 33.03 18.36 -32.32
CA GLU A 12 31.80 17.80 -32.91
C GLU A 12 31.62 16.35 -32.43
N ALA A 13 30.64 16.12 -31.56
CA ALA A 13 30.32 14.79 -31.12
C ALA A 13 29.93 13.92 -32.33
N PRO A 14 30.52 12.72 -32.49
CA PRO A 14 30.26 11.87 -33.65
C PRO A 14 28.77 11.54 -33.74
N ARG A 15 28.12 12.01 -34.78
CA ARG A 15 26.74 11.66 -35.11
C ARG A 15 26.71 10.19 -35.51
N LEU A 16 26.41 9.31 -34.61
CA LEU A 16 26.20 7.88 -34.90
C LEU A 16 24.93 7.70 -35.74
N ARG A 17 25.11 7.80 -37.06
CA ARG A 17 24.09 7.44 -38.05
C ARG A 17 24.00 5.91 -38.16
N THR A 18 23.30 5.26 -37.28
CA THR A 18 22.91 3.84 -37.48
C THR A 18 21.46 3.76 -38.00
N ARG A 19 21.30 3.94 -39.33
CA ARG A 19 20.09 3.59 -40.05
C ARG A 19 20.12 2.06 -40.28
N GLY A 20 19.36 1.28 -39.53
CA GLY A 20 19.16 -0.17 -39.74
C GLY A 20 18.55 -0.84 -38.50
N VAL A 21 17.86 -1.94 -38.71
CA VAL A 21 17.23 -2.76 -37.65
C VAL A 21 18.22 -3.17 -36.55
N ARG A 22 19.50 -3.33 -36.88
CA ARG A 22 20.59 -3.60 -35.93
C ARG A 22 20.94 -2.40 -35.02
N GLY A 23 20.68 -1.15 -35.45
CA GLY A 23 20.88 0.03 -34.62
C GLY A 23 19.81 0.19 -33.53
N TRP A 24 18.67 -0.45 -33.73
CA TRP A 24 17.56 -0.41 -32.76
C TRP A 24 17.87 -1.14 -31.45
N TRP A 25 18.72 -2.18 -31.50
CA TRP A 25 19.14 -2.93 -30.30
C TRP A 25 20.36 -2.33 -29.57
N LYS A 26 21.01 -1.36 -30.15
CA LYS A 26 22.29 -0.82 -29.65
C LYS A 26 22.16 0.57 -28.99
N ASP A 27 21.00 1.21 -29.05
CA ASP A 27 20.78 2.52 -28.45
C ASP A 27 20.01 2.36 -27.12
N PRO A 28 20.71 2.38 -25.95
CA PRO A 28 20.10 2.22 -24.65
C PRO A 28 19.18 3.38 -24.24
N PHE A 29 19.28 4.55 -24.91
CA PHE A 29 18.48 5.74 -24.61
C PHE A 29 17.21 5.88 -25.46
N ARG A 30 17.01 4.99 -26.42
CA ARG A 30 15.81 5.02 -27.26
C ARG A 30 14.63 4.44 -26.50
N LYS A 31 13.50 5.16 -26.47
CA LYS A 31 12.25 4.67 -25.84
C LYS A 31 11.90 3.27 -26.41
N PRO A 32 11.86 2.24 -25.57
CA PRO A 32 11.66 0.85 -26.02
C PRO A 32 10.17 0.62 -26.35
N ARG A 33 9.78 0.95 -27.60
CA ARG A 33 8.37 0.89 -28.04
C ARG A 33 7.74 -0.50 -27.84
N ILE A 34 8.52 -1.56 -28.09
CA ILE A 34 8.03 -2.94 -27.91
C ILE A 34 7.80 -3.23 -26.43
N LEU A 35 8.75 -2.87 -25.56
CA LEU A 35 8.60 -3.05 -24.10
C LEU A 35 7.43 -2.21 -23.57
N SER A 36 7.29 -0.98 -24.04
CA SER A 36 6.15 -0.12 -23.70
C SER A 36 4.82 -0.72 -24.16
N ALA A 37 4.73 -1.24 -25.38
CA ALA A 37 3.53 -1.91 -25.89
C ALA A 37 3.19 -3.14 -25.05
N PHE A 38 4.20 -3.97 -24.73
CA PHE A 38 4.02 -5.13 -23.85
C PHE A 38 3.54 -4.73 -22.45
N THR A 39 4.14 -3.68 -21.87
CA THR A 39 3.72 -3.15 -20.56
C THR A 39 2.27 -2.67 -20.57
N TRP A 40 1.87 -1.91 -21.59
CA TRP A 40 0.48 -1.45 -21.72
C TRP A 40 -0.50 -2.61 -21.95
N ALA A 41 -0.11 -3.60 -22.78
CA ALA A 41 -0.93 -4.80 -22.99
C ALA A 41 -1.11 -5.60 -21.70
N TYR A 42 -0.02 -5.76 -20.91
CA TYR A 42 -0.08 -6.42 -19.62
C TYR A 42 -0.95 -5.66 -18.61
N LEU A 43 -0.81 -4.33 -18.52
CA LEU A 43 -1.66 -3.50 -17.66
C LEU A 43 -3.13 -3.59 -18.07
N ALA A 44 -3.44 -3.52 -19.38
CA ALA A 44 -4.80 -3.67 -19.86
C ALA A 44 -5.37 -5.06 -19.52
N TRP A 45 -4.59 -6.12 -19.70
CA TRP A 45 -4.97 -7.49 -19.32
C TRP A 45 -5.22 -7.63 -17.81
N SER A 46 -4.37 -7.02 -16.98
CA SER A 46 -4.48 -7.07 -15.51
C SER A 46 -5.71 -6.30 -15.00
N ILE A 47 -6.06 -5.18 -15.62
CA ILE A 47 -7.20 -4.35 -15.21
C ILE A 47 -8.54 -4.91 -15.73
N LEU A 48 -8.53 -5.64 -16.83
CA LEU A 48 -9.74 -6.14 -17.48
C LEU A 48 -10.68 -6.92 -16.54
N PRO A 49 -10.22 -7.90 -15.74
CA PRO A 49 -11.10 -8.61 -14.81
C PRO A 49 -11.76 -7.69 -13.78
N VAL A 50 -11.04 -6.67 -13.30
CA VAL A 50 -11.55 -5.69 -12.35
C VAL A 50 -12.66 -4.85 -13.00
N LEU A 51 -12.44 -4.39 -14.24
CA LEU A 51 -13.46 -3.64 -15.00
C LEU A 51 -14.70 -4.49 -15.27
N VAL A 52 -14.52 -5.78 -15.55
CA VAL A 52 -15.65 -6.72 -15.72
C VAL A 52 -16.43 -6.86 -14.41
N ALA A 53 -15.76 -7.03 -13.27
CA ALA A 53 -16.42 -7.11 -11.97
C ALA A 53 -17.18 -5.81 -11.62
N ILE A 54 -16.56 -4.65 -11.91
CA ILE A 54 -17.23 -3.34 -11.78
C ILE A 54 -18.45 -3.26 -12.69
N GLY A 55 -18.33 -3.66 -13.95
CA GLY A 55 -19.47 -3.68 -14.89
C GLY A 55 -20.60 -4.58 -14.40
N LEU A 56 -20.28 -5.77 -13.92
CA LEU A 56 -21.26 -6.72 -13.36
C LEU A 56 -21.87 -6.24 -12.05
N SER A 57 -21.24 -5.33 -11.32
CA SER A 57 -21.84 -4.72 -10.13
C SER A 57 -23.08 -3.89 -10.43
N PHE A 58 -23.20 -3.41 -11.68
CA PHE A 58 -24.36 -2.67 -12.20
C PHE A 58 -25.34 -3.57 -12.95
N ASN A 59 -25.20 -4.90 -12.88
CA ASN A 59 -26.17 -5.81 -13.49
C ASN A 59 -27.40 -5.96 -12.59
N ALA A 60 -28.56 -5.52 -13.03
CA ALA A 60 -29.80 -5.65 -12.28
C ALA A 60 -30.38 -7.09 -12.31
N GLY A 61 -29.85 -7.96 -13.16
CA GLY A 61 -30.18 -9.39 -13.18
C GLY A 61 -29.48 -10.16 -12.04
N ARG A 62 -29.72 -11.45 -11.96
CA ARG A 62 -29.10 -12.35 -10.99
C ARG A 62 -27.85 -13.08 -11.50
N SER A 63 -27.51 -12.91 -12.78
CA SER A 63 -26.33 -13.56 -13.38
C SER A 63 -25.04 -12.84 -13.01
N ASN A 64 -24.04 -13.60 -12.56
CA ASN A 64 -22.68 -13.08 -12.30
C ASN A 64 -21.76 -13.13 -13.51
N THR A 65 -22.19 -13.77 -14.58
CA THR A 65 -21.34 -14.00 -15.77
C THR A 65 -21.86 -13.26 -17.01
N GLN A 66 -23.11 -12.83 -17.00
CA GLN A 66 -23.75 -12.16 -18.12
C GLN A 66 -24.44 -10.89 -17.68
N LEU A 67 -24.18 -9.80 -18.37
CA LEU A 67 -24.89 -8.54 -18.18
C LEU A 67 -26.29 -8.68 -18.80
N GLN A 68 -27.32 -8.76 -17.96
CA GLN A 68 -28.71 -8.91 -18.39
C GLN A 68 -29.37 -7.56 -18.60
N THR A 69 -29.33 -6.71 -17.58
CA THR A 69 -29.90 -5.36 -17.60
C THR A 69 -29.06 -4.44 -16.70
N LEU A 70 -28.86 -3.21 -17.13
CA LEU A 70 -28.17 -2.22 -16.30
C LEU A 70 -29.10 -1.64 -15.22
N GLY A 71 -28.62 -1.56 -13.99
CA GLY A 71 -29.37 -0.97 -12.88
C GLY A 71 -28.60 -0.98 -11.57
N LEU A 72 -29.16 -0.33 -10.54
CA LEU A 72 -28.57 -0.19 -9.23
C LEU A 72 -29.21 -1.13 -8.19
N ARG A 73 -29.82 -2.23 -8.63
CA ARG A 73 -30.54 -3.15 -7.76
C ARG A 73 -29.69 -3.57 -6.55
N TRP A 74 -28.50 -4.07 -6.79
CA TRP A 74 -27.61 -4.58 -5.75
C TRP A 74 -26.93 -3.49 -4.90
N TRP A 75 -27.01 -2.25 -5.35
CA TRP A 75 -26.48 -1.10 -4.61
C TRP A 75 -27.48 -0.51 -3.62
N VAL A 76 -28.73 -0.32 -4.05
CA VAL A 76 -29.71 0.51 -3.29
C VAL A 76 -30.92 -0.27 -2.82
N SER A 77 -31.51 -1.09 -3.69
CA SER A 77 -32.82 -1.69 -3.41
C SER A 77 -33.03 -3.02 -4.11
N ASP A 78 -32.67 -4.10 -3.44
CA ASP A 78 -33.06 -5.44 -3.87
C ASP A 78 -34.38 -5.85 -3.18
N PRO A 79 -35.37 -6.42 -3.91
CA PRO A 79 -36.62 -6.92 -3.34
C PRO A 79 -36.41 -7.98 -2.26
N ASP A 80 -35.40 -8.82 -2.42
CA ASP A 80 -35.08 -9.91 -1.49
C ASP A 80 -34.15 -9.45 -0.36
N ARG A 81 -33.78 -8.13 -0.29
CA ARG A 81 -32.89 -7.53 0.72
C ARG A 81 -31.45 -8.07 0.70
N GLU A 82 -31.00 -8.60 -0.43
CA GLU A 82 -29.63 -9.07 -0.62
C GLU A 82 -28.68 -7.96 -1.14
N GLY A 83 -29.18 -6.73 -1.27
CA GLY A 83 -28.41 -5.57 -1.72
C GLY A 83 -27.36 -5.13 -0.69
N LEU A 84 -26.30 -4.45 -1.15
CA LEU A 84 -25.13 -4.01 -0.39
C LEU A 84 -25.48 -3.34 0.95
N PHE A 85 -26.47 -2.42 0.95
CA PHE A 85 -26.87 -1.68 2.15
C PHE A 85 -28.06 -2.29 2.88
N GLN A 86 -28.67 -3.33 2.33
CA GLN A 86 -29.83 -4.01 2.91
C GLN A 86 -29.44 -5.26 3.66
N ASP A 87 -28.41 -5.97 3.20
CA ASP A 87 -27.89 -7.17 3.87
C ASP A 87 -27.11 -6.79 5.14
N PRO A 88 -27.58 -7.20 6.34
CA PRO A 88 -26.90 -6.90 7.59
C PRO A 88 -25.51 -7.56 7.68
N GLU A 89 -25.31 -8.71 7.05
CA GLU A 89 -24.03 -9.44 7.09
C GLU A 89 -22.98 -8.73 6.23
N LEU A 90 -23.34 -8.28 5.03
CA LEU A 90 -22.45 -7.49 4.17
C LEU A 90 -22.07 -6.17 4.84
N ARG A 91 -23.01 -5.48 5.44
CA ARG A 91 -22.74 -4.24 6.18
C ARG A 91 -21.80 -4.47 7.36
N ALA A 92 -22.03 -5.52 8.13
CA ALA A 92 -21.17 -5.88 9.26
C ALA A 92 -19.76 -6.21 8.77
N ALA A 93 -19.62 -6.96 7.67
CA ALA A 93 -18.34 -7.33 7.07
C ALA A 93 -17.58 -6.11 6.54
N ILE A 94 -18.25 -5.16 5.87
CA ILE A 94 -17.66 -3.90 5.43
C ILE A 94 -17.16 -3.09 6.64
N MET A 95 -18.00 -2.94 7.67
CA MET A 95 -17.62 -2.21 8.88
C MET A 95 -16.43 -2.86 9.59
N GLN A 96 -16.39 -4.20 9.66
CA GLN A 96 -15.28 -4.94 10.24
C GLN A 96 -13.99 -4.70 9.43
N THR A 97 -14.05 -4.73 8.10
CA THR A 97 -12.90 -4.43 7.24
C THR A 97 -12.31 -3.07 7.53
N TYR A 98 -13.13 -2.01 7.55
CA TYR A 98 -12.64 -0.66 7.85
C TYR A 98 -12.13 -0.52 9.28
N ARG A 99 -12.79 -1.17 10.24
CA ARG A 99 -12.34 -1.19 11.63
C ARG A 99 -10.96 -1.82 11.76
N LEU A 100 -10.73 -2.97 11.11
CA LEU A 100 -9.43 -3.64 11.10
C LEU A 100 -8.37 -2.76 10.43
N SER A 101 -8.65 -2.20 9.24
CA SER A 101 -7.70 -1.38 8.50
C SER A 101 -7.30 -0.13 9.28
N LEU A 102 -8.27 0.56 9.90
CA LEU A 102 -7.99 1.75 10.70
C LEU A 102 -7.18 1.42 11.95
N LEU A 103 -7.57 0.40 12.70
CA LEU A 103 -6.85 0.01 13.93
C LEU A 103 -5.44 -0.47 13.61
N THR A 104 -5.30 -1.31 12.57
CA THR A 104 -4.00 -1.84 12.18
C THR A 104 -3.06 -0.71 11.74
N MET A 105 -3.49 0.19 10.85
CA MET A 105 -2.63 1.27 10.39
C MET A 105 -2.26 2.24 11.52
N LEU A 106 -3.19 2.55 12.45
CA LEU A 106 -2.94 3.46 13.56
C LEU A 106 -1.96 2.88 14.58
N ILE A 107 -1.82 1.57 14.65
CA ILE A 107 -0.88 0.89 15.57
C ILE A 107 0.42 0.54 14.81
N ALA A 108 0.33 -0.11 13.66
CA ALA A 108 1.50 -0.62 12.93
C ALA A 108 2.39 0.50 12.41
N VAL A 109 1.81 1.60 11.89
CA VAL A 109 2.63 2.67 11.31
C VAL A 109 3.44 3.43 12.34
N PRO A 110 2.90 3.93 13.46
CA PRO A 110 3.72 4.58 14.49
C PRO A 110 4.79 3.66 15.08
N LEU A 111 4.44 2.39 15.34
CA LEU A 111 5.40 1.40 15.83
C LEU A 111 6.51 1.14 14.81
N GLY A 112 6.16 0.97 13.54
CA GLY A 112 7.11 0.76 12.46
C GLY A 112 8.04 1.95 12.23
N VAL A 113 7.52 3.17 12.31
CA VAL A 113 8.32 4.41 12.24
C VAL A 113 9.31 4.47 13.41
N ALA A 114 8.83 4.23 14.63
CA ALA A 114 9.69 4.24 15.82
C ALA A 114 10.78 3.16 15.72
N PHE A 115 10.42 1.97 15.24
CA PHE A 115 11.34 0.85 15.05
C PHE A 115 12.37 1.14 13.94
N ALA A 116 11.96 1.73 12.81
CA ALA A 116 12.85 2.13 11.74
C ALA A 116 13.90 3.14 12.19
N ILE A 117 13.48 4.19 12.91
CA ILE A 117 14.38 5.20 13.49
C ILE A 117 15.31 4.55 14.53
N GLY A 118 14.78 3.68 15.39
CA GLY A 118 15.55 2.97 16.40
C GLY A 118 16.65 2.11 15.78
N ILE A 119 16.34 1.28 14.78
CA ILE A 119 17.35 0.43 14.11
C ILE A 119 18.41 1.27 13.38
N ASP A 120 18.01 2.37 12.75
CA ASP A 120 18.94 3.20 11.99
C ASP A 120 19.91 3.95 12.91
N ARG A 121 19.49 4.34 14.09
CA ARG A 121 20.32 5.07 15.06
C ARG A 121 21.13 4.15 15.98
N TRP A 122 20.68 2.93 16.18
CA TRP A 122 21.34 1.98 17.07
C TRP A 122 22.36 1.12 16.29
N ARG A 123 23.63 1.28 16.65
CA ARG A 123 24.72 0.47 16.07
C ARG A 123 25.04 -0.68 17.02
N GLY A 124 24.78 -1.93 16.62
CA GLY A 124 25.09 -3.08 17.45
C GLY A 124 24.54 -4.41 16.91
N ARG A 125 24.89 -5.50 17.59
CA ARG A 125 24.42 -6.85 17.23
C ARG A 125 22.90 -6.98 17.34
N LEU A 126 22.29 -6.30 18.34
CA LEU A 126 20.83 -6.30 18.52
C LEU A 126 20.10 -5.62 17.37
N ALA A 127 20.60 -4.47 16.87
CA ALA A 127 20.01 -3.81 15.71
C ALA A 127 20.06 -4.66 14.44
N LYS A 128 21.17 -5.39 14.24
CA LYS A 128 21.31 -6.35 13.13
C LYS A 128 20.32 -7.50 13.28
N GLY A 129 20.21 -8.08 14.49
CA GLY A 129 19.24 -9.14 14.78
C GLY A 129 17.79 -8.69 14.58
N ALA A 130 17.43 -7.51 15.08
CA ALA A 130 16.11 -6.92 14.90
C ALA A 130 15.79 -6.65 13.41
N SER A 131 16.75 -6.14 12.64
CA SER A 131 16.60 -5.98 11.18
C SER A 131 16.39 -7.32 10.47
N PHE A 132 17.11 -8.37 10.86
CA PHE A 132 16.94 -9.70 10.29
C PHE A 132 15.56 -10.27 10.62
N MET A 133 15.12 -10.18 11.88
CA MET A 133 13.77 -10.63 12.29
C MET A 133 12.66 -9.92 11.53
N MET A 134 12.78 -8.61 11.32
CA MET A 134 11.83 -7.84 10.54
C MET A 134 11.77 -8.31 9.07
N LEU A 135 12.93 -8.53 8.45
CA LEU A 135 12.98 -9.06 7.08
C LEU A 135 12.41 -10.48 7.01
N LEU A 136 12.66 -11.32 8.01
CA LEU A 136 12.08 -12.65 8.08
C LEU A 136 10.57 -12.60 8.14
N THR A 137 9.99 -11.72 8.97
CA THR A 137 8.53 -11.52 9.05
C THR A 137 7.96 -11.06 7.71
N PHE A 138 8.64 -10.16 7.00
CA PHE A 138 8.20 -9.66 5.69
C PHE A 138 8.22 -10.74 4.59
N VAL A 139 9.21 -11.65 4.62
CA VAL A 139 9.36 -12.72 3.61
C VAL A 139 8.51 -13.95 3.95
N MET A 140 8.05 -14.08 5.19
CA MET A 140 7.23 -15.22 5.60
C MET A 140 5.90 -15.25 4.85
N PRO A 141 5.48 -16.45 4.36
CA PRO A 141 4.14 -16.61 3.80
C PRO A 141 3.06 -16.25 4.84
N GLU A 142 2.09 -15.43 4.46
CA GLU A 142 1.01 -14.96 5.35
C GLU A 142 0.26 -16.12 6.03
N ILE A 143 0.06 -17.23 5.30
CA ILE A 143 -0.62 -18.41 5.85
C ILE A 143 0.11 -18.98 7.07
N ILE A 144 1.45 -18.97 7.06
CA ILE A 144 2.24 -19.46 8.20
C ILE A 144 2.06 -18.54 9.40
N ILE A 145 2.05 -17.22 9.16
CA ILE A 145 1.83 -16.22 10.22
C ILE A 145 0.40 -16.38 10.78
N GLY A 146 -0.61 -16.48 9.92
CA GLY A 146 -2.00 -16.65 10.34
C GLY A 146 -2.21 -17.90 11.22
N VAL A 147 -1.69 -19.04 10.78
CA VAL A 147 -1.79 -20.31 11.55
C VAL A 147 -0.98 -20.23 12.85
N ALA A 148 0.25 -19.71 12.81
CA ALA A 148 1.08 -19.57 13.99
C ALA A 148 0.42 -18.66 15.05
N MET A 149 -0.13 -17.51 14.63
CA MET A 149 -0.85 -16.62 15.54
C MET A 149 -2.11 -17.24 16.11
N GLN A 150 -2.87 -18.00 15.30
CA GLN A 150 -4.01 -18.76 15.80
C GLN A 150 -3.60 -19.72 16.93
N LEU A 151 -2.54 -20.50 16.72
CA LEU A 151 -2.02 -21.42 17.73
C LEU A 151 -1.52 -20.69 18.98
N VAL A 152 -0.82 -19.57 18.81
CA VAL A 152 -0.35 -18.73 19.93
C VAL A 152 -1.53 -18.23 20.77
N PHE A 153 -2.60 -17.71 20.15
CA PHE A 153 -3.75 -17.21 20.89
C PHE A 153 -4.57 -18.34 21.53
N GLN A 154 -4.66 -19.50 20.89
CA GLN A 154 -5.41 -20.62 21.46
C GLN A 154 -4.69 -21.34 22.60
N HIS A 155 -3.34 -21.42 22.55
CA HIS A 155 -2.57 -22.24 23.48
C HIS A 155 -1.71 -21.45 24.47
N LEU A 156 -1.08 -20.35 24.03
CA LEU A 156 -0.14 -19.55 24.83
C LEU A 156 -0.82 -18.31 25.42
N LEU A 157 -1.49 -17.51 24.60
CA LEU A 157 -2.11 -16.26 24.99
C LEU A 157 -3.65 -16.38 25.05
N LYS A 158 -4.15 -17.32 25.86
CA LYS A 158 -5.58 -17.63 25.99
C LYS A 158 -6.47 -16.44 26.37
N ALA A 159 -5.89 -15.36 26.91
CA ALA A 159 -6.60 -14.12 27.17
C ALA A 159 -7.04 -13.38 25.91
N VAL A 160 -6.40 -13.67 24.75
CA VAL A 160 -6.77 -13.10 23.47
C VAL A 160 -7.67 -14.06 22.73
N HIS A 161 -8.97 -13.80 22.79
CA HIS A 161 -9.96 -14.61 22.06
C HIS A 161 -9.91 -14.29 20.56
N LEU A 162 -10.14 -15.32 19.73
CA LEU A 162 -10.28 -15.13 18.28
C LEU A 162 -11.40 -14.13 17.96
N GLY A 163 -11.20 -13.30 16.96
CA GLY A 163 -12.09 -12.22 16.58
C GLY A 163 -11.32 -10.91 16.37
N THR A 164 -11.97 -9.77 16.48
CA THR A 164 -11.41 -8.46 16.11
C THR A 164 -10.05 -8.17 16.79
N THR A 165 -9.91 -8.48 18.09
CA THR A 165 -8.65 -8.23 18.82
C THR A 165 -7.51 -9.11 18.29
N ALA A 166 -7.75 -10.40 18.09
CA ALA A 166 -6.76 -11.32 17.54
C ALA A 166 -6.37 -10.91 16.11
N GLN A 167 -7.37 -10.54 15.29
CA GLN A 167 -7.15 -10.05 13.93
C GLN A 167 -6.25 -8.80 13.91
N VAL A 168 -6.54 -7.80 14.74
CA VAL A 168 -5.71 -6.58 14.82
C VAL A 168 -4.29 -6.91 15.25
N LEU A 169 -4.10 -7.74 16.27
CA LEU A 169 -2.77 -8.12 16.75
C LEU A 169 -1.99 -8.91 15.69
N GLY A 170 -2.63 -9.85 15.02
CA GLY A 170 -2.04 -10.64 13.93
C GLY A 170 -1.64 -9.74 12.75
N LEU A 171 -2.56 -8.88 12.31
CA LEU A 171 -2.32 -7.92 11.23
C LEU A 171 -1.18 -6.96 11.58
N VAL A 172 -1.17 -6.38 12.78
CA VAL A 172 -0.09 -5.47 13.22
C VAL A 172 1.26 -6.17 13.19
N THR A 173 1.33 -7.44 13.61
CA THR A 173 2.58 -8.21 13.64
C THR A 173 3.19 -8.35 12.24
N TYR A 174 2.38 -8.53 11.21
CA TYR A 174 2.82 -8.64 9.83
C TYR A 174 3.02 -7.25 9.19
N GLN A 175 2.03 -6.38 9.33
CA GLN A 175 1.96 -5.07 8.68
C GLN A 175 3.03 -4.08 9.14
N ILE A 176 3.59 -4.25 10.33
CA ILE A 176 4.68 -3.39 10.85
C ILE A 176 5.91 -3.39 9.93
N SER A 177 6.10 -4.42 9.12
CA SER A 177 7.23 -4.54 8.20
C SER A 177 7.19 -3.48 7.11
N TYR A 178 6.02 -3.10 6.59
CA TYR A 178 5.88 -2.09 5.52
C TYR A 178 6.40 -0.71 5.95
N PRO A 179 5.91 -0.09 7.04
CA PRO A 179 6.44 1.20 7.47
C PRO A 179 7.91 1.15 7.84
N VAL A 180 8.41 0.02 8.38
CA VAL A 180 9.84 -0.11 8.68
C VAL A 180 10.68 -0.03 7.40
N ILE A 181 10.30 -0.75 6.35
CA ILE A 181 11.02 -0.76 5.07
C ILE A 181 10.96 0.62 4.41
N ILE A 182 9.77 1.21 4.31
CA ILE A 182 9.55 2.48 3.60
C ILE A 182 10.28 3.62 4.31
N VAL A 183 10.13 3.71 5.63
CA VAL A 183 10.75 4.79 6.41
C VAL A 183 12.26 4.63 6.45
N ARG A 184 12.76 3.39 6.55
CA ARG A 184 14.21 3.14 6.52
C ARG A 184 14.83 3.49 5.17
N ALA A 185 14.17 3.18 4.05
CA ALA A 185 14.62 3.60 2.74
C ALA A 185 14.70 5.15 2.65
N ARG A 186 13.74 5.85 3.22
CA ARG A 186 13.73 7.30 3.29
C ARG A 186 14.84 7.85 4.20
N LEU A 187 15.07 7.24 5.36
CA LEU A 187 16.17 7.61 6.27
C LEU A 187 17.54 7.53 5.58
N LEU A 188 17.76 6.46 4.80
CA LEU A 188 18.99 6.27 4.03
C LEU A 188 19.16 7.34 2.94
N SER A 189 18.07 7.80 2.33
CA SER A 189 18.12 8.85 1.30
C SER A 189 18.31 10.27 1.85
N ILE A 190 17.86 10.54 3.07
CA ILE A 190 18.00 11.85 3.73
C ILE A 190 19.43 12.02 4.28
N GLY A 191 20.04 10.93 4.77
CA GLY A 191 21.31 11.01 5.48
C GLY A 191 21.15 11.55 6.92
N LYS A 192 22.28 11.89 7.55
CA LYS A 192 22.32 12.38 8.95
C LYS A 192 22.65 13.88 9.04
N GLU A 193 23.06 14.45 7.95
CA GLU A 193 23.60 15.81 7.87
C GLU A 193 22.59 16.85 8.40
N TYR A 194 21.29 16.64 8.13
CA TYR A 194 20.24 17.55 8.60
C TYR A 194 20.07 17.53 10.11
N GLU A 195 20.20 16.36 10.73
CA GLU A 195 20.10 16.23 12.18
C GLU A 195 21.34 16.78 12.88
N GLU A 196 22.52 16.50 12.32
CA GLU A 196 23.80 17.02 12.80
C GLU A 196 23.83 18.55 12.75
N ALA A 197 23.43 19.15 11.62
CA ALA A 197 23.29 20.60 11.50
C ALA A 197 22.29 21.19 12.50
N GLY A 198 21.19 20.50 12.76
CA GLY A 198 20.24 20.92 13.81
C GLY A 198 20.87 20.91 15.21
N MET A 199 21.70 19.91 15.50
CA MET A 199 22.40 19.81 16.79
C MET A 199 23.51 20.85 16.91
N ASP A 200 24.21 21.17 15.84
CA ASP A 200 25.21 22.25 15.80
C ASP A 200 24.61 23.64 16.12
N LEU A 201 23.32 23.82 15.75
CA LEU A 201 22.52 24.99 16.13
C LEU A 201 21.94 24.92 17.55
N GLY A 202 22.37 23.97 18.38
CA GLY A 202 21.98 23.82 19.78
C GLY A 202 20.71 23.01 20.04
N ALA A 203 20.16 22.29 19.04
CA ALA A 203 19.03 21.40 19.26
C ALA A 203 19.48 20.14 20.03
N THR A 204 18.69 19.71 21.00
CA THR A 204 18.87 18.39 21.61
C THR A 204 18.53 17.27 20.62
N PRO A 205 19.05 16.03 20.77
CA PRO A 205 18.72 14.91 19.87
C PRO A 205 17.21 14.67 19.70
N ARG A 206 16.42 14.82 20.76
CA ARG A 206 14.95 14.72 20.70
C ARG A 206 14.32 15.85 19.88
N GLN A 207 14.86 17.08 20.00
CA GLN A 207 14.40 18.23 19.23
C GLN A 207 14.77 18.07 17.76
N SER A 208 15.96 17.56 17.44
CA SER A 208 16.40 17.28 16.09
C SER A 208 15.49 16.23 15.43
N ILE A 209 15.21 15.10 16.11
CA ILE A 209 14.26 14.11 15.60
C ILE A 209 12.88 14.73 15.36
N ARG A 210 12.32 15.48 16.32
CA ARG A 210 10.94 15.98 16.22
C ARG A 210 10.79 17.14 15.22
N ARG A 211 11.76 18.05 15.15
CA ARG A 211 11.65 19.29 14.37
C ARG A 211 12.31 19.21 13.01
N VAL A 212 13.27 18.31 12.82
CA VAL A 212 14.01 18.15 11.56
C VAL A 212 13.66 16.83 10.90
N LEU A 213 13.92 15.70 11.57
CA LEU A 213 13.78 14.39 10.95
C LEU A 213 12.32 14.01 10.65
N LEU A 214 11.41 14.10 11.64
CA LEU A 214 10.01 13.70 11.43
C LEU A 214 9.32 14.45 10.29
N PRO A 215 9.46 15.78 10.13
CA PRO A 215 8.92 16.48 8.97
C PRO A 215 9.46 15.96 7.62
N LEU A 216 10.75 15.62 7.55
CA LEU A 216 11.37 15.04 6.35
C LEU A 216 10.89 13.61 6.06
N LEU A 217 10.38 12.91 7.08
CA LEU A 217 9.80 11.58 6.97
C LEU A 217 8.30 11.58 6.67
N TYR A 218 7.57 12.70 6.77
CA TYR A 218 6.12 12.75 6.53
C TYR A 218 5.69 12.10 5.21
N PRO A 219 6.37 12.27 4.06
CA PRO A 219 6.01 11.59 2.83
C PRO A 219 6.04 10.06 2.96
N ALA A 220 7.09 9.54 3.59
CA ALA A 220 7.26 8.10 3.81
C ALA A 220 6.24 7.56 4.85
N ILE A 221 5.97 8.31 5.89
CA ILE A 221 4.95 7.97 6.91
C ILE A 221 3.57 7.93 6.26
N PHE A 222 3.23 8.93 5.43
CA PHE A 222 1.95 8.94 4.71
C PHE A 222 1.83 7.75 3.74
N ALA A 223 2.88 7.46 2.97
CA ALA A 223 2.92 6.30 2.09
C ALA A 223 2.72 4.99 2.87
N SER A 224 3.31 4.88 4.07
CA SER A 224 3.13 3.74 4.97
C SER A 224 1.68 3.59 5.43
N PHE A 225 1.01 4.69 5.80
CA PHE A 225 -0.42 4.66 6.14
C PHE A 225 -1.28 4.17 4.96
N ALA A 226 -1.01 4.67 3.75
CA ALA A 226 -1.76 4.29 2.56
C ALA A 226 -1.58 2.80 2.22
N ILE A 227 -0.35 2.29 2.27
CA ILE A 227 -0.04 0.89 1.96
C ILE A 227 -0.64 -0.04 3.02
N VAL A 228 -0.40 0.21 4.31
CA VAL A 228 -0.95 -0.63 5.40
C VAL A 228 -2.47 -0.63 5.37
N PHE A 229 -3.12 0.50 5.11
CA PHE A 229 -4.56 0.57 4.97
C PHE A 229 -5.06 -0.27 3.80
N ALA A 230 -4.49 -0.10 2.61
CA ALA A 230 -4.91 -0.81 1.40
C ALA A 230 -4.69 -2.32 1.53
N ASP A 231 -3.54 -2.75 2.02
CA ASP A 231 -3.17 -4.15 2.21
C ASP A 231 -4.07 -4.83 3.25
N THR A 232 -4.38 -4.14 4.36
CA THR A 232 -5.32 -4.67 5.37
C THR A 232 -6.75 -4.79 4.85
N VAL A 233 -7.21 -3.90 3.97
CA VAL A 233 -8.54 -3.99 3.34
C VAL A 233 -8.69 -5.28 2.54
N ASP A 234 -7.63 -5.70 1.88
CA ASP A 234 -7.61 -6.88 0.99
C ASP A 234 -7.13 -8.17 1.70
N ASP A 235 -6.65 -8.07 2.94
CA ASP A 235 -6.18 -9.26 3.69
C ASP A 235 -7.31 -10.27 3.86
N PHE A 236 -7.06 -11.48 3.34
CA PHE A 236 -7.94 -12.63 3.50
C PHE A 236 -7.32 -13.68 4.40
N VAL A 237 -6.03 -13.91 4.25
CA VAL A 237 -5.35 -15.07 4.84
C VAL A 237 -5.26 -14.94 6.34
N THR A 238 -4.65 -13.85 6.82
CA THR A 238 -4.45 -13.63 8.26
C THR A 238 -5.78 -13.54 9.00
N VAL A 239 -6.73 -12.74 8.44
CA VAL A 239 -8.03 -12.57 9.08
C VAL A 239 -8.86 -13.85 9.11
N ARG A 240 -8.73 -14.75 8.12
CA ARG A 240 -9.45 -16.01 8.07
C ARG A 240 -9.10 -16.92 9.25
N TYR A 241 -7.82 -17.04 9.59
CA TYR A 241 -7.37 -17.87 10.71
C TYR A 241 -7.68 -17.26 12.07
N LEU A 242 -7.79 -15.93 12.14
CA LEU A 242 -8.03 -15.20 13.39
C LEU A 242 -9.47 -14.79 13.63
N SER A 243 -10.39 -15.10 12.71
CA SER A 243 -11.82 -14.91 12.88
C SER A 243 -12.38 -15.88 13.92
N GLY A 244 -13.16 -15.38 14.86
CA GLY A 244 -13.79 -16.20 15.90
C GLY A 244 -15.23 -16.57 15.59
N GLN A 245 -15.97 -15.66 14.98
CA GLN A 245 -17.40 -15.78 14.67
C GLN A 245 -17.71 -15.09 13.34
N SER A 246 -18.85 -15.43 12.72
CA SER A 246 -19.28 -14.82 11.46
C SER A 246 -19.45 -13.30 11.55
N SER A 247 -19.77 -12.75 12.73
CA SER A 247 -19.86 -11.32 12.98
C SER A 247 -18.51 -10.58 12.96
N THR A 248 -17.40 -11.32 13.06
CA THR A 248 -16.02 -10.77 13.00
C THR A 248 -15.34 -11.04 11.68
N GLU A 249 -16.04 -11.62 10.71
CA GLU A 249 -15.51 -11.87 9.37
C GLU A 249 -15.52 -10.58 8.54
N PRO A 250 -14.35 -10.11 8.04
CA PRO A 250 -14.28 -8.98 7.11
C PRO A 250 -14.77 -9.39 5.71
N LEU A 251 -14.94 -8.38 4.85
CA LEU A 251 -15.55 -8.54 3.53
C LEU A 251 -14.81 -9.53 2.63
N ALA A 252 -13.47 -9.59 2.70
CA ALA A 252 -12.68 -10.54 1.91
C ALA A 252 -13.11 -12.00 2.16
N ILE A 253 -13.41 -12.37 3.42
CA ILE A 253 -13.91 -13.70 3.77
C ILE A 253 -15.32 -13.92 3.22
N LYS A 254 -16.20 -12.93 3.33
CA LYS A 254 -17.59 -13.01 2.82
C LYS A 254 -17.61 -13.15 1.30
N ILE A 255 -16.81 -12.35 0.57
CA ILE A 255 -16.67 -12.47 -0.89
C ILE A 255 -16.27 -13.90 -1.26
N TYR A 256 -15.24 -14.45 -0.60
CA TYR A 256 -14.77 -15.79 -0.89
C TYR A 256 -15.83 -16.87 -0.61
N ALA A 257 -16.57 -16.75 0.51
CA ALA A 257 -17.63 -17.69 0.88
C ALA A 257 -18.78 -17.67 -0.14
N VAL A 258 -19.27 -16.49 -0.50
CA VAL A 258 -20.38 -16.33 -1.46
C VAL A 258 -19.95 -16.75 -2.86
N ALA A 259 -18.73 -16.42 -3.29
CA ALA A 259 -18.22 -16.82 -4.60
C ALA A 259 -18.19 -18.36 -4.79
N ARG A 260 -18.05 -19.11 -3.71
CA ARG A 260 -18.05 -20.58 -3.73
C ARG A 260 -19.43 -21.23 -3.57
N ALA A 261 -20.31 -20.60 -2.81
CA ALA A 261 -21.61 -21.19 -2.49
C ALA A 261 -22.69 -20.85 -3.53
N SER A 262 -22.93 -19.56 -3.74
CA SER A 262 -23.96 -19.06 -4.65
C SER A 262 -23.61 -17.62 -5.06
N PRO A 263 -22.82 -17.46 -6.12
CA PRO A 263 -22.35 -16.15 -6.50
C PRO A 263 -23.51 -15.24 -6.91
N THR A 264 -23.71 -14.15 -6.17
CA THR A 264 -24.68 -13.11 -6.50
C THR A 264 -23.97 -11.83 -6.94
N PRO A 265 -24.55 -10.98 -7.81
CA PRO A 265 -23.95 -9.71 -8.20
C PRO A 265 -23.76 -8.73 -7.01
N ALA A 266 -24.42 -8.96 -5.88
CA ALA A 266 -24.23 -8.19 -4.64
C ALA A 266 -22.76 -8.19 -4.17
N VAL A 267 -22.05 -9.31 -4.37
CA VAL A 267 -20.62 -9.42 -4.05
C VAL A 267 -19.77 -8.51 -4.94
N ASN A 268 -20.12 -8.42 -6.23
CA ASN A 268 -19.45 -7.49 -7.14
C ASN A 268 -19.73 -6.04 -6.75
N ALA A 269 -20.94 -5.72 -6.29
CA ALA A 269 -21.29 -4.40 -5.77
C ALA A 269 -20.48 -4.09 -4.50
N ALA A 270 -20.37 -5.04 -3.58
CA ALA A 270 -19.58 -4.90 -2.36
C ALA A 270 -18.08 -4.70 -2.66
N ALA A 271 -17.50 -5.51 -3.53
CA ALA A 271 -16.11 -5.37 -3.95
C ALA A 271 -15.84 -4.03 -4.64
N THR A 272 -16.73 -3.62 -5.54
CA THR A 272 -16.65 -2.32 -6.23
C THR A 272 -16.77 -1.14 -5.24
N PHE A 273 -17.68 -1.24 -4.28
CA PHE A 273 -17.83 -0.25 -3.22
C PHE A 273 -16.54 -0.12 -2.39
N MET A 274 -15.94 -1.23 -2.00
CA MET A 274 -14.66 -1.23 -1.26
C MET A 274 -13.54 -0.62 -2.09
N LEU A 275 -13.43 -0.97 -3.37
CA LEU A 275 -12.43 -0.39 -4.27
C LEU A 275 -12.58 1.14 -4.37
N ILE A 276 -13.80 1.62 -4.60
CA ILE A 276 -14.09 3.06 -4.71
C ILE A 276 -13.77 3.77 -3.40
N THR A 277 -14.27 3.27 -2.28
CA THR A 277 -14.10 3.92 -0.97
C THR A 277 -12.65 3.89 -0.51
N THR A 278 -11.93 2.78 -0.71
CA THR A 278 -10.48 2.70 -0.43
C THR A 278 -9.71 3.72 -1.25
N THR A 279 -9.99 3.80 -2.56
CA THR A 279 -9.38 4.80 -3.44
C THR A 279 -9.67 6.23 -2.99
N ILE A 280 -10.91 6.52 -2.60
CA ILE A 280 -11.32 7.83 -2.08
C ILE A 280 -10.58 8.16 -0.77
N VAL A 281 -10.52 7.22 0.17
CA VAL A 281 -9.81 7.42 1.45
C VAL A 281 -8.34 7.75 1.22
N ILE A 282 -7.67 7.00 0.35
CA ILE A 282 -6.26 7.24 0.01
C ILE A 282 -6.10 8.60 -0.70
N ALA A 283 -6.97 8.92 -1.66
CA ALA A 283 -6.92 10.19 -2.39
C ALA A 283 -7.16 11.39 -1.47
N LEU A 284 -8.13 11.30 -0.56
CA LEU A 284 -8.40 12.34 0.44
C LEU A 284 -7.23 12.50 1.41
N GLY A 285 -6.66 11.40 1.89
CA GLY A 285 -5.46 11.40 2.71
C GLY A 285 -4.29 12.08 1.99
N TYR A 286 -4.07 11.76 0.70
CA TYR A 286 -3.04 12.41 -0.12
C TYR A 286 -3.29 13.90 -0.31
N ALA A 287 -4.54 14.29 -0.56
CA ALA A 287 -4.93 15.69 -0.69
C ALA A 287 -4.72 16.48 0.61
N ALA A 288 -5.06 15.88 1.76
CA ALA A 288 -4.82 16.45 3.08
C ALA A 288 -3.32 16.59 3.36
N TYR A 289 -2.54 15.55 3.09
CA TYR A 289 -1.08 15.58 3.17
C TYR A 289 -0.48 16.70 2.30
N LYS A 290 -0.87 16.80 1.03
CA LYS A 290 -0.39 17.83 0.10
C LYS A 290 -0.77 19.25 0.57
N ARG A 291 -1.95 19.43 1.15
CA ARG A 291 -2.36 20.73 1.72
C ARG A 291 -1.52 21.11 2.94
N ALA A 292 -1.31 20.16 3.86
CA ALA A 292 -0.52 20.38 5.08
C ALA A 292 0.94 20.77 4.75
N ASN A 293 1.50 20.20 3.67
CA ASN A 293 2.90 20.41 3.27
C ASN A 293 3.09 21.48 2.18
N ARG A 294 2.05 22.20 1.76
CA ARG A 294 2.18 23.27 0.74
C ARG A 294 3.14 24.39 1.13
N GLY A 295 3.39 24.62 2.40
CA GLY A 295 4.37 25.59 2.90
C GLY A 295 5.84 25.11 2.84
N GLN A 296 6.07 23.80 2.65
CA GLN A 296 7.42 23.19 2.60
C GLN A 296 7.81 22.72 1.19
N ALA A 297 6.93 22.85 0.21
CA ALA A 297 7.09 22.34 -1.15
C ALA A 297 7.99 23.24 -2.04
N GLY A 298 9.19 23.60 -1.56
CA GLY A 298 10.31 23.94 -2.41
C GLY A 298 11.19 22.74 -2.79
N GLY A 299 10.88 21.52 -2.32
CA GLY A 299 11.63 20.28 -2.51
C GLY A 299 10.80 19.19 -3.20
N ASP A 300 10.85 19.18 -4.47
CA ASP A 300 10.79 18.13 -5.48
C ASP A 300 9.96 16.86 -5.21
N VAL A 301 8.66 16.95 -5.53
CA VAL A 301 7.80 15.76 -5.72
C VAL A 301 8.14 15.02 -7.04
N SER A 302 9.00 15.60 -7.89
CA SER A 302 9.46 15.01 -9.16
C SER A 302 10.32 13.75 -8.95
N ALA A 303 10.91 13.57 -7.77
CA ALA A 303 11.71 12.39 -7.45
C ALA A 303 10.87 11.09 -7.33
N LEU A 304 9.55 11.16 -7.05
CA LEU A 304 8.69 9.98 -6.93
C LEU A 304 8.09 9.52 -8.28
N THR A 305 8.22 10.35 -9.34
CA THR A 305 7.73 10.02 -10.68
C THR A 305 8.83 9.51 -11.61
N GLN A 306 10.06 9.34 -11.11
CA GLN A 306 11.23 8.86 -11.87
C GLN A 306 11.68 7.44 -11.49
N ILE A 307 10.81 6.66 -10.85
CA ILE A 307 11.04 5.21 -10.65
C ILE A 307 10.34 4.43 -11.75
#